data_0f93e0157905d3f6d48a601fb11f2268
#
_entry.id   0f93e0157905d3f6d48a601fb11f2268
#
_cell.length_a   1.000
_cell.length_b   1.000
_cell.length_c   1.000
_cell.angle_alpha   90.00
_cell.angle_beta   90.00
_cell.angle_gamma   90.00
#
_symmetry.space_group_name_H-M   'P 1'
#
loop_
_entity.id
_entity.type
_entity.pdbx_description
1 polymer ?
#
loop_
_entity_poly.entity_id
_entity_poly.type
_entity_poly.pdbx_seq_one_letter_code
_entity_poly.pdbx_strand_id
1 'polypeptide(L)'
;IKSMDFDGRIDVIPVSDPNIFSQSQRVTLAQELLQMVQSAPDVHGPMGIYEAYRRMYSALGVDNVDSLLQPPPDMTPKPIDAGIENSGLLMGQPAQAFEQQNHAAHLDAHKSLFLTSIVQENPQIQSIIISHCMQHLQFLSAQLAQEQIPEETQMRIQEIQMQMQQVTPQEAQQISQQIQMILDQFSAPIMAQLTNDFLQSIGQGSSEDPLVEIRKTELALKDKELDLDANKFVAKQEQRA
;
A
#
# COMPACT_ATOMS: atom_id res chain seq x y z
N ILE A 1 -9.80 19.95 68.64
CA ILE A 1 -10.98 19.27 68.05
C ILE A 1 -11.86 18.93 69.21
N LYS A 2 -13.06 19.56 69.32
CA LYS A 2 -14.05 19.26 70.35
C LYS A 2 -15.03 18.25 69.83
N SER A 3 -15.61 17.42 70.74
CA SER A 3 -16.62 16.41 70.43
C SER A 3 -17.81 16.94 69.67
N MET A 4 -18.08 18.26 69.69
CA MET A 4 -19.10 18.95 68.94
C MET A 4 -18.81 19.20 67.46
N ASP A 5 -17.57 18.98 67.05
CA ASP A 5 -17.18 19.10 65.62
C ASP A 5 -17.68 17.91 64.77
N PHE A 6 -18.21 16.84 65.45
CA PHE A 6 -18.81 15.67 64.84
C PHE A 6 -20.31 15.64 65.21
N ASP A 7 -21.10 16.50 64.56
CA ASP A 7 -22.54 16.61 64.85
C ASP A 7 -23.43 15.54 64.14
N GLY A 8 -22.84 14.50 63.66
CA GLY A 8 -23.54 13.34 63.04
C GLY A 8 -24.23 13.63 61.70
N ARG A 9 -23.96 14.80 61.06
CA ARG A 9 -24.58 15.17 59.78
C ARG A 9 -23.74 14.72 58.58
N ILE A 10 -22.58 14.17 58.80
CA ILE A 10 -21.71 13.67 57.75
C ILE A 10 -21.63 12.14 57.87
N ASP A 11 -22.34 11.46 57.00
CA ASP A 11 -22.24 10.01 56.87
C ASP A 11 -21.06 9.73 55.94
N VAL A 12 -19.95 9.26 56.49
CA VAL A 12 -18.76 8.86 55.72
C VAL A 12 -19.00 7.41 55.32
N ILE A 13 -19.55 7.19 54.12
CA ILE A 13 -19.60 5.88 53.51
C ILE A 13 -18.22 5.60 52.90
N PRO A 14 -17.45 4.63 53.39
CA PRO A 14 -16.17 4.25 52.73
C PRO A 14 -16.55 3.53 51.42
N VAL A 15 -16.40 4.20 50.30
CA VAL A 15 -16.48 3.59 48.97
C VAL A 15 -15.12 2.98 48.68
N SER A 16 -14.95 1.72 49.02
CA SER A 16 -13.81 0.93 48.51
C SER A 16 -14.21 0.33 47.18
N ASP A 17 -13.66 0.84 46.09
CA ASP A 17 -13.73 0.14 44.81
C ASP A 17 -12.80 -1.09 44.90
N PRO A 18 -13.35 -2.32 44.83
CA PRO A 18 -12.55 -3.54 44.91
C PRO A 18 -11.55 -3.67 43.74
N ASN A 19 -11.68 -2.84 42.70
CA ASN A 19 -10.78 -2.79 41.54
C ASN A 19 -9.65 -1.78 41.66
N ILE A 20 -9.50 -1.06 42.81
CA ILE A 20 -8.37 -0.17 43.04
C ILE A 20 -7.12 -1.00 43.37
N PHE A 21 -6.35 -1.30 42.33
CA PHE A 21 -5.03 -1.89 42.50
C PHE A 21 -4.08 -0.86 43.11
N SER A 22 -3.26 -1.29 44.07
CA SER A 22 -2.14 -0.48 44.56
C SER A 22 -1.14 -0.22 43.44
N GLN A 23 -0.35 0.85 43.55
CA GLN A 23 0.67 1.16 42.54
C GLN A 23 1.61 -0.01 42.31
N SER A 24 2.03 -0.70 43.37
CA SER A 24 2.88 -1.89 43.27
C SER A 24 2.24 -3.03 42.48
N GLN A 25 0.95 -3.28 42.67
CA GLN A 25 0.22 -4.27 41.89
C GLN A 25 0.13 -3.91 40.41
N ARG A 26 -0.12 -2.63 40.09
CA ARG A 26 -0.13 -2.16 38.69
C ARG A 26 1.23 -2.35 38.00
N VAL A 27 2.33 -2.04 38.74
CA VAL A 27 3.69 -2.26 38.24
C VAL A 27 3.95 -3.75 37.99
N THR A 28 3.58 -4.62 38.94
CA THR A 28 3.76 -6.07 38.77
C THR A 28 3.00 -6.60 37.56
N LEU A 29 1.73 -6.25 37.39
CA LEU A 29 0.93 -6.67 36.23
C LEU A 29 1.48 -6.13 34.89
N ALA A 30 1.95 -4.89 34.87
CA ALA A 30 2.57 -4.31 33.69
C ALA A 30 3.89 -4.99 33.34
N GLN A 31 4.68 -5.40 34.35
CA GLN A 31 5.92 -6.14 34.18
C GLN A 31 5.66 -7.56 33.63
N GLU A 32 4.67 -8.26 34.17
CA GLU A 32 4.26 -9.58 33.68
C GLU A 32 3.76 -9.50 32.22
N LEU A 33 2.95 -8.47 31.90
CA LEU A 33 2.49 -8.22 30.54
C LEU A 33 3.67 -7.99 29.60
N LEU A 34 4.62 -7.12 30.00
CA LEU A 34 5.80 -6.80 29.18
C LEU A 34 6.64 -8.07 28.93
N GLN A 35 6.84 -8.89 29.95
CA GLN A 35 7.57 -10.15 29.82
C GLN A 35 6.85 -11.13 28.89
N MET A 36 5.52 -11.23 28.98
CA MET A 36 4.71 -12.07 28.08
C MET A 36 4.84 -11.62 26.64
N VAL A 37 4.72 -10.32 26.38
CA VAL A 37 4.84 -9.73 25.03
C VAL A 37 6.25 -9.93 24.46
N GLN A 38 7.29 -9.78 25.28
CA GLN A 38 8.68 -10.00 24.86
C GLN A 38 8.99 -11.48 24.57
N SER A 39 8.30 -12.40 25.21
CA SER A 39 8.49 -13.84 24.98
C SER A 39 7.92 -14.34 23.65
N ALA A 40 6.99 -13.59 23.05
CA ALA A 40 6.35 -13.93 21.77
C ALA A 40 6.23 -12.70 20.85
N PRO A 41 7.36 -12.11 20.41
CA PRO A 41 7.37 -10.88 19.62
C PRO A 41 6.64 -11.02 18.29
N ASP A 42 6.66 -12.19 17.66
CA ASP A 42 5.99 -12.46 16.38
C ASP A 42 4.46 -12.40 16.49
N VAL A 43 3.91 -12.71 17.68
CA VAL A 43 2.47 -12.67 17.94
C VAL A 43 2.00 -11.23 18.17
N HIS A 44 2.79 -10.44 18.88
CA HIS A 44 2.40 -9.10 19.32
C HIS A 44 2.84 -7.99 18.37
N GLY A 45 3.85 -8.25 17.56
CA GLY A 45 4.43 -7.29 16.62
C GLY A 45 5.04 -6.05 17.31
N PRO A 46 5.63 -5.13 16.53
CA PRO A 46 6.27 -3.92 17.08
C PRO A 46 5.31 -3.02 17.86
N MET A 47 4.04 -2.96 17.42
CA MET A 47 3.04 -2.13 18.09
C MET A 47 2.61 -2.70 19.45
N GLY A 48 2.49 -4.03 19.56
CA GLY A 48 2.19 -4.69 20.82
C GLY A 48 3.32 -4.52 21.84
N ILE A 49 4.57 -4.60 21.39
CA ILE A 49 5.75 -4.35 22.23
C ILE A 49 5.76 -2.88 22.70
N TYR A 50 5.52 -1.93 21.80
CA TYR A 50 5.42 -0.50 22.13
C TYR A 50 4.36 -0.25 23.21
N GLU A 51 3.16 -0.79 23.03
CA GLU A 51 2.05 -0.60 23.98
C GLU A 51 2.34 -1.26 25.35
N ALA A 52 3.03 -2.39 25.39
CA ALA A 52 3.45 -3.02 26.64
C ALA A 52 4.46 -2.16 27.40
N TYR A 53 5.44 -1.58 26.71
CA TYR A 53 6.36 -0.60 27.32
C TYR A 53 5.63 0.64 27.81
N ARG A 54 4.71 1.17 27.01
CA ARG A 54 3.91 2.37 27.37
C ARG A 54 3.12 2.13 28.66
N ARG A 55 2.50 0.97 28.80
CA ARG A 55 1.79 0.56 30.03
C ARG A 55 2.74 0.44 31.22
N MET A 56 3.92 -0.12 31.00
CA MET A 56 4.94 -0.23 32.04
C MET A 56 5.39 1.14 32.55
N TYR A 57 5.73 2.08 31.65
CA TYR A 57 6.10 3.44 32.05
C TYR A 57 4.97 4.19 32.77
N SER A 58 3.72 4.02 32.30
CA SER A 58 2.55 4.60 32.96
C SER A 58 2.34 4.01 34.37
N ALA A 59 2.55 2.72 34.57
CA ALA A 59 2.44 2.06 35.89
C ALA A 59 3.55 2.55 36.84
N LEU A 60 4.74 2.86 36.33
CA LEU A 60 5.85 3.45 37.11
C LEU A 60 5.61 4.94 37.47
N GLY A 61 4.58 5.58 36.90
CA GLY A 61 4.28 6.99 37.14
C GLY A 61 5.17 7.96 36.35
N VAL A 62 5.64 7.54 35.18
CA VAL A 62 6.40 8.40 34.28
C VAL A 62 5.43 9.36 33.59
N ASP A 63 5.57 10.68 33.80
CA ASP A 63 4.64 11.68 33.28
C ASP A 63 4.83 11.90 31.81
N ASN A 64 5.77 11.78 31.13
CA ASN A 64 5.92 12.05 29.69
C ASN A 64 6.46 10.85 28.92
N VAL A 65 5.65 9.79 28.85
CA VAL A 65 6.02 8.54 28.21
C VAL A 65 6.36 8.75 26.73
N ASP A 66 5.63 9.61 26.04
CA ASP A 66 5.82 9.87 24.61
C ASP A 66 7.18 10.52 24.26
N SER A 67 7.85 11.12 25.24
CA SER A 67 9.22 11.65 25.05
C SER A 67 10.30 10.56 25.14
N LEU A 68 10.00 9.45 25.82
CA LEU A 68 10.92 8.34 26.02
C LEU A 68 10.70 7.21 25.02
N LEU A 69 9.46 7.03 24.62
CA LEU A 69 9.03 5.89 23.80
C LEU A 69 8.42 6.41 22.50
N GLN A 70 9.13 6.20 21.41
CA GLN A 70 8.60 6.53 20.08
C GLN A 70 7.78 5.36 19.54
N PRO A 71 6.58 5.63 18.97
CA PRO A 71 5.82 4.59 18.32
C PRO A 71 6.62 3.99 17.15
N PRO A 72 6.49 2.67 16.90
CA PRO A 72 7.12 2.08 15.75
C PRO A 72 6.61 2.75 14.47
N PRO A 73 7.44 2.85 13.43
CA PRO A 73 7.01 3.42 12.17
C PRO A 73 5.81 2.64 11.63
N ASP A 74 4.87 3.36 11.00
CA ASP A 74 3.74 2.75 10.33
C ASP A 74 4.25 1.95 9.12
N MET A 75 4.30 0.63 9.30
CA MET A 75 4.74 -0.34 8.28
C MET A 75 3.60 -0.80 7.38
N THR A 76 2.39 -0.23 7.53
CA THR A 76 1.29 -0.57 6.62
C THR A 76 1.64 -0.13 5.20
N PRO A 77 1.52 -1.03 4.22
CA PRO A 77 1.77 -0.69 2.82
C PRO A 77 0.83 0.44 2.39
N LYS A 78 1.37 1.44 1.70
CA LYS A 78 0.63 2.61 1.18
C LYS A 78 0.83 2.72 -0.32
N PRO A 79 -0.15 3.28 -1.06
CA PRO A 79 0.04 3.59 -2.46
C PRO A 79 1.22 4.54 -2.63
N ILE A 80 2.13 4.21 -3.53
CA ILE A 80 3.29 5.03 -3.87
C ILE A 80 3.35 5.21 -5.40
N ASP A 81 4.16 6.15 -5.84
CA ASP A 81 4.37 6.41 -7.26
C ASP A 81 5.10 5.25 -7.96
N ALA A 82 4.77 4.98 -9.22
CA ALA A 82 5.35 3.91 -10.02
C ALA A 82 6.90 3.99 -10.14
N GLY A 83 7.46 5.20 -10.13
CA GLY A 83 8.92 5.39 -10.17
C GLY A 83 9.59 4.97 -8.86
N ILE A 84 8.95 5.19 -7.73
CA ILE A 84 9.43 4.72 -6.41
C ILE A 84 9.28 3.20 -6.33
N GLU A 85 8.16 2.64 -6.77
CA GLU A 85 7.95 1.18 -6.88
C GLU A 85 9.03 0.53 -7.74
N ASN A 86 9.34 1.11 -8.90
CA ASN A 86 10.40 0.64 -9.79
C ASN A 86 11.77 0.56 -9.09
N SER A 87 12.08 1.53 -8.25
CA SER A 87 13.33 1.53 -7.49
C SER A 87 13.38 0.37 -6.48
N GLY A 88 12.27 0.09 -5.80
CA GLY A 88 12.14 -1.06 -4.89
C GLY A 88 12.21 -2.40 -5.62
N LEU A 89 11.50 -2.51 -6.75
CA LEU A 89 11.48 -3.72 -7.59
C LEU A 89 12.87 -4.08 -8.11
N LEU A 90 13.68 -3.09 -8.52
CA LEU A 90 15.07 -3.30 -8.90
C LEU A 90 15.95 -3.81 -7.75
N MET A 91 15.63 -3.47 -6.53
CA MET A 91 16.31 -3.98 -5.33
C MET A 91 15.77 -5.35 -4.88
N GLY A 92 14.85 -5.95 -5.64
CA GLY A 92 14.23 -7.22 -5.31
C GLY A 92 13.16 -7.13 -4.23
N GLN A 93 12.67 -5.93 -3.91
CA GLN A 93 11.60 -5.71 -2.95
C GLN A 93 10.24 -5.82 -3.66
N PRO A 94 9.34 -6.70 -3.21
CA PRO A 94 7.99 -6.77 -3.78
C PRO A 94 7.20 -5.49 -3.43
N ALA A 95 6.49 -4.96 -4.42
CA ALA A 95 5.54 -3.88 -4.24
C ALA A 95 4.11 -4.43 -4.22
N GLN A 96 3.19 -3.70 -3.60
CA GLN A 96 1.76 -4.02 -3.56
C GLN A 96 0.99 -2.96 -4.34
N ALA A 97 0.12 -3.39 -5.25
CA ALA A 97 -0.81 -2.50 -5.93
C ALA A 97 -2.03 -2.18 -5.05
N PHE A 98 -2.61 -0.99 -5.22
CA PHE A 98 -3.76 -0.50 -4.47
C PHE A 98 -4.82 0.02 -5.44
N GLU A 99 -6.09 -0.20 -5.11
CA GLU A 99 -7.25 0.12 -5.94
C GLU A 99 -7.29 1.58 -6.45
N GLN A 100 -6.75 2.53 -5.67
CA GLN A 100 -6.80 3.97 -5.99
C GLN A 100 -5.68 4.44 -6.94
N GLN A 101 -4.76 3.55 -7.33
CA GLN A 101 -3.66 3.89 -8.24
C GLN A 101 -4.14 3.97 -9.69
N ASN A 102 -3.43 4.73 -10.51
CA ASN A 102 -3.61 4.72 -11.97
C ASN A 102 -2.92 3.49 -12.55
N HIS A 103 -3.66 2.38 -12.62
CA HIS A 103 -3.10 1.08 -13.00
C HIS A 103 -2.51 1.07 -14.42
N ALA A 104 -3.12 1.78 -15.37
CA ALA A 104 -2.59 1.86 -16.74
C ALA A 104 -1.22 2.57 -16.75
N ALA A 105 -1.08 3.70 -16.05
CA ALA A 105 0.18 4.43 -15.96
C ALA A 105 1.27 3.63 -15.23
N HIS A 106 0.91 2.90 -14.17
CA HIS A 106 1.83 2.01 -13.46
C HIS A 106 2.33 0.87 -14.37
N LEU A 107 1.43 0.23 -15.11
CA LEU A 107 1.78 -0.82 -16.07
C LEU A 107 2.75 -0.32 -17.15
N ASP A 108 2.55 0.89 -17.68
CA ASP A 108 3.46 1.48 -18.67
C ASP A 108 4.86 1.75 -18.06
N ALA A 109 4.91 2.26 -16.82
CA ALA A 109 6.16 2.52 -16.11
C ALA A 109 6.91 1.22 -15.78
N HIS A 110 6.20 0.19 -15.30
CA HIS A 110 6.80 -1.11 -14.99
C HIS A 110 7.23 -1.87 -16.24
N LYS A 111 6.47 -1.77 -17.33
CA LYS A 111 6.86 -2.31 -18.63
C LYS A 111 8.14 -1.68 -19.13
N SER A 112 8.27 -0.35 -19.04
CA SER A 112 9.49 0.35 -19.43
C SER A 112 10.70 -0.12 -18.61
N LEU A 113 10.53 -0.35 -17.30
CA LEU A 113 11.55 -0.95 -16.45
C LEU A 113 11.87 -2.38 -16.87
N PHE A 114 10.84 -3.20 -17.12
CA PHE A 114 11.00 -4.61 -17.49
C PHE A 114 11.85 -4.79 -18.74
N LEU A 115 11.74 -3.88 -19.72
CA LEU A 115 12.47 -3.93 -20.98
C LEU A 115 13.93 -3.48 -20.88
N THR A 116 14.40 -3.01 -19.72
CA THR A 116 15.80 -2.65 -19.53
C THR A 116 16.71 -3.88 -19.48
N SER A 117 17.95 -3.76 -19.93
CA SER A 117 18.94 -4.85 -19.92
C SER A 117 19.19 -5.39 -18.50
N ILE A 118 19.18 -4.51 -17.50
CA ILE A 118 19.39 -4.90 -16.09
C ILE A 118 18.33 -5.91 -15.63
N VAL A 119 17.08 -5.70 -16.01
CA VAL A 119 15.95 -6.60 -15.65
C VAL A 119 15.98 -7.84 -16.55
N GLN A 120 16.26 -7.69 -17.84
CA GLN A 120 16.29 -8.81 -18.78
C GLN A 120 17.37 -9.85 -18.44
N GLU A 121 18.45 -9.44 -17.82
CA GLU A 121 19.52 -10.32 -17.36
C GLU A 121 19.25 -10.96 -15.98
N ASN A 122 18.17 -10.54 -15.27
CA ASN A 122 17.85 -11.01 -13.92
C ASN A 122 16.46 -11.64 -13.83
N PRO A 123 16.33 -12.98 -13.98
CA PRO A 123 15.03 -13.66 -13.94
C PRO A 123 14.27 -13.48 -12.62
N GLN A 124 14.96 -13.27 -11.51
CA GLN A 124 14.34 -13.07 -10.21
C GLN A 124 13.63 -11.72 -10.17
N ILE A 125 14.27 -10.66 -10.64
CA ILE A 125 13.65 -9.33 -10.73
C ILE A 125 12.49 -9.35 -11.73
N GLN A 126 12.64 -10.02 -12.88
CA GLN A 126 11.54 -10.21 -13.84
C GLN A 126 10.30 -10.82 -13.18
N SER A 127 10.48 -11.89 -12.40
CA SER A 127 9.37 -12.56 -11.71
C SER A 127 8.65 -11.62 -10.73
N ILE A 128 9.39 -10.81 -9.98
CA ILE A 128 8.83 -9.83 -9.03
C ILE A 128 8.03 -8.76 -9.77
N ILE A 129 8.58 -8.20 -10.86
CA ILE A 129 7.90 -7.18 -11.66
C ILE A 129 6.63 -7.74 -12.29
N ILE A 130 6.69 -8.94 -12.90
CA ILE A 130 5.51 -9.58 -13.51
C ILE A 130 4.43 -9.80 -12.44
N SER A 131 4.80 -10.33 -11.27
CA SER A 131 3.86 -10.55 -10.17
C SER A 131 3.17 -9.26 -9.73
N HIS A 132 3.90 -8.14 -9.66
CA HIS A 132 3.34 -6.84 -9.34
C HIS A 132 2.45 -6.30 -10.47
N CYS A 133 2.87 -6.40 -11.73
CA CYS A 133 2.05 -6.04 -12.88
C CYS A 133 0.73 -6.81 -12.93
N MET A 134 0.73 -8.10 -12.55
CA MET A 134 -0.51 -8.90 -12.49
C MET A 134 -1.51 -8.33 -11.48
N GLN A 135 -1.06 -7.74 -10.37
CA GLN A 135 -1.94 -7.06 -9.43
C GLN A 135 -2.59 -5.82 -10.07
N HIS A 136 -1.81 -5.01 -10.79
CA HIS A 136 -2.35 -3.87 -11.53
C HIS A 136 -3.33 -4.29 -12.62
N LEU A 137 -3.04 -5.36 -13.37
CA LEU A 137 -3.96 -5.90 -14.38
C LEU A 137 -5.27 -6.38 -13.76
N GLN A 138 -5.22 -6.98 -12.56
CA GLN A 138 -6.41 -7.39 -11.82
C GLN A 138 -7.30 -6.20 -11.47
N PHE A 139 -6.74 -5.13 -10.91
CA PHE A 139 -7.50 -3.92 -10.61
C PHE A 139 -8.02 -3.24 -11.88
N LEU A 140 -7.21 -3.14 -12.92
CA LEU A 140 -7.61 -2.56 -14.20
C LEU A 140 -8.75 -3.34 -14.84
N SER A 141 -8.68 -4.68 -14.82
CA SER A 141 -9.75 -5.52 -15.36
C SER A 141 -11.06 -5.35 -14.60
N ALA A 142 -10.99 -5.19 -13.27
CA ALA A 142 -12.16 -4.92 -12.44
C ALA A 142 -12.78 -3.54 -12.75
N GLN A 143 -11.96 -2.51 -12.93
CA GLN A 143 -12.41 -1.17 -13.32
C GLN A 143 -13.11 -1.19 -14.69
N LEU A 144 -12.49 -1.81 -15.70
CA LEU A 144 -13.07 -1.91 -17.04
C LEU A 144 -14.32 -2.79 -17.06
N ALA A 145 -14.37 -3.82 -16.22
CA ALA A 145 -15.55 -4.66 -16.08
C ALA A 145 -16.75 -3.89 -15.55
N GLN A 146 -16.55 -3.00 -14.57
CA GLN A 146 -17.63 -2.16 -14.03
C GLN A 146 -18.32 -1.30 -15.09
N GLU A 147 -17.56 -0.83 -16.08
CA GLU A 147 -18.11 -0.05 -17.21
C GLU A 147 -18.95 -0.93 -18.17
N GLN A 148 -18.71 -2.25 -18.20
CA GLN A 148 -19.37 -3.19 -19.10
C GLN A 148 -20.54 -3.95 -18.44
N ILE A 149 -20.72 -3.83 -17.12
CA ILE A 149 -21.82 -4.48 -16.41
C ILE A 149 -23.15 -3.85 -16.83
N PRO A 150 -24.11 -4.64 -17.36
CA PRO A 150 -25.43 -4.14 -17.71
C PRO A 150 -26.16 -3.54 -16.50
N GLU A 151 -26.98 -2.51 -16.73
CA GLU A 151 -27.71 -1.79 -15.66
C GLU A 151 -28.59 -2.74 -14.82
N GLU A 152 -29.22 -3.71 -15.46
CA GLU A 152 -30.01 -4.77 -14.78
C GLU A 152 -29.14 -5.57 -13.79
N THR A 153 -27.91 -5.91 -14.16
CA THR A 153 -26.98 -6.64 -13.29
C THR A 153 -26.50 -5.75 -12.17
N GLN A 154 -26.24 -4.44 -12.43
CA GLN A 154 -25.87 -3.49 -11.39
C GLN A 154 -26.98 -3.35 -10.35
N MET A 155 -28.23 -3.21 -10.76
CA MET A 155 -29.38 -3.17 -9.86
C MET A 155 -29.47 -4.46 -9.03
N ARG A 156 -29.27 -5.61 -9.62
CA ARG A 156 -29.28 -6.89 -8.91
C ARG A 156 -28.16 -6.96 -7.85
N ILE A 157 -26.96 -6.50 -8.17
CA ILE A 157 -25.85 -6.43 -7.20
C ILE A 157 -26.22 -5.50 -6.04
N GLN A 158 -26.83 -4.33 -6.29
CA GLN A 158 -27.27 -3.41 -5.26
C GLN A 158 -28.35 -4.03 -4.35
N GLU A 159 -29.33 -4.74 -4.91
CA GLU A 159 -30.32 -5.46 -4.12
C GLU A 159 -29.69 -6.50 -3.19
N ILE A 160 -28.72 -7.27 -3.71
CA ILE A 160 -27.99 -8.27 -2.94
C ILE A 160 -27.16 -7.60 -1.84
N GLN A 161 -26.51 -6.46 -2.11
CA GLN A 161 -25.75 -5.69 -1.12
C GLN A 161 -26.65 -5.12 0.00
N MET A 162 -27.85 -4.68 -0.32
CA MET A 162 -28.80 -4.23 0.71
C MET A 162 -29.22 -5.36 1.66
N GLN A 163 -29.31 -6.60 1.17
CA GLN A 163 -29.60 -7.76 2.01
C GLN A 163 -28.47 -8.07 3.01
N MET A 164 -27.21 -7.75 2.67
CA MET A 164 -26.06 -7.98 3.58
C MET A 164 -26.16 -7.23 4.91
N GLN A 165 -26.89 -6.13 4.96
CA GLN A 165 -27.02 -5.34 6.19
C GLN A 165 -27.97 -5.99 7.24
N GLN A 166 -28.73 -7.00 6.86
CA GLN A 166 -29.79 -7.62 7.68
C GLN A 166 -29.52 -9.11 8.00
N VAL A 167 -28.38 -9.65 7.63
CA VAL A 167 -28.05 -11.08 7.73
C VAL A 167 -26.90 -11.33 8.71
N THR A 168 -26.73 -12.60 9.08
CA THR A 168 -25.63 -13.03 9.93
C THR A 168 -24.27 -12.91 9.22
N PRO A 169 -23.13 -12.86 9.96
CA PRO A 169 -21.80 -12.79 9.33
C PRO A 169 -21.50 -13.93 8.36
N GLN A 170 -22.02 -15.13 8.59
CA GLN A 170 -21.84 -16.27 7.68
C GLN A 170 -22.61 -16.09 6.37
N GLU A 171 -23.87 -15.63 6.46
CA GLU A 171 -24.70 -15.33 5.28
C GLU A 171 -24.13 -14.16 4.50
N ALA A 172 -23.61 -13.11 5.16
CA ALA A 172 -22.95 -12.00 4.52
C ALA A 172 -21.71 -12.45 3.72
N GLN A 173 -20.94 -13.43 4.23
CA GLN A 173 -19.81 -13.99 3.50
C GLN A 173 -20.25 -14.77 2.24
N GLN A 174 -21.36 -15.52 2.32
CA GLN A 174 -21.90 -16.22 1.13
C GLN A 174 -22.42 -15.23 0.08
N ILE A 175 -23.07 -14.16 0.52
CA ILE A 175 -23.53 -13.07 -0.35
C ILE A 175 -22.33 -12.39 -1.03
N SER A 176 -21.27 -12.10 -0.30
CA SER A 176 -20.04 -11.52 -0.86
C SER A 176 -19.43 -12.41 -1.94
N GLN A 177 -19.38 -13.72 -1.72
CA GLN A 177 -18.91 -14.68 -2.72
C GLN A 177 -19.81 -14.71 -3.97
N GLN A 178 -21.12 -14.60 -3.78
CA GLN A 178 -22.06 -14.55 -4.91
C GLN A 178 -21.87 -13.29 -5.76
N ILE A 179 -21.70 -12.12 -5.12
CA ILE A 179 -21.39 -10.87 -5.82
C ILE A 179 -20.07 -11.00 -6.57
N GLN A 180 -19.04 -11.56 -5.93
CA GLN A 180 -17.73 -11.76 -6.56
C GLN A 180 -17.84 -12.66 -7.80
N MET A 181 -18.59 -13.77 -7.75
CA MET A 181 -18.82 -14.62 -8.91
C MET A 181 -19.51 -13.88 -10.07
N ILE A 182 -20.43 -12.97 -9.79
CA ILE A 182 -21.07 -12.14 -10.82
C ILE A 182 -20.06 -11.20 -11.44
N LEU A 183 -19.24 -10.52 -10.63
CA LEU A 183 -18.20 -9.60 -11.12
C LEU A 183 -17.13 -10.32 -11.93
N ASP A 184 -16.72 -11.51 -11.50
CA ASP A 184 -15.72 -12.33 -12.18
C ASP A 184 -16.15 -12.74 -13.61
N GLN A 185 -17.45 -12.90 -13.86
CA GLN A 185 -17.95 -13.19 -15.21
C GLN A 185 -17.62 -12.09 -16.22
N PHE A 186 -17.56 -10.84 -15.75
CA PHE A 186 -17.22 -9.68 -16.58
C PHE A 186 -15.72 -9.37 -16.57
N SER A 187 -15.05 -9.52 -15.43
CA SER A 187 -13.63 -9.18 -15.31
C SER A 187 -12.69 -10.24 -15.86
N ALA A 188 -13.04 -11.54 -15.78
CA ALA A 188 -12.17 -12.63 -16.21
C ALA A 188 -11.78 -12.58 -17.70
N PRO A 189 -12.70 -12.36 -18.67
CA PRO A 189 -12.33 -12.24 -20.08
C PRO A 189 -11.46 -11.00 -20.34
N ILE A 190 -11.74 -9.88 -19.67
CA ILE A 190 -10.93 -8.65 -19.77
C ILE A 190 -9.54 -8.91 -19.21
N MET A 191 -9.44 -9.55 -18.03
CA MET A 191 -8.17 -9.92 -17.43
C MET A 191 -7.33 -10.82 -18.34
N ALA A 192 -7.96 -11.81 -18.97
CA ALA A 192 -7.29 -12.71 -19.91
C ALA A 192 -6.74 -11.95 -21.13
N GLN A 193 -7.51 -11.01 -21.69
CA GLN A 193 -7.08 -10.18 -22.79
C GLN A 193 -5.94 -9.26 -22.38
N LEU A 194 -6.09 -8.48 -21.29
CA LEU A 194 -5.08 -7.58 -20.79
C LEU A 194 -3.76 -8.31 -20.47
N THR A 195 -3.87 -9.50 -19.87
CA THR A 195 -2.69 -10.32 -19.56
C THR A 195 -1.97 -10.75 -20.83
N ASN A 196 -2.72 -11.21 -21.85
CA ASN A 196 -2.13 -11.60 -23.14
C ASN A 196 -1.45 -10.40 -23.81
N ASP A 197 -2.11 -9.26 -23.87
CA ASP A 197 -1.57 -8.03 -24.47
C ASP A 197 -0.32 -7.55 -23.73
N PHE A 198 -0.34 -7.60 -22.41
CA PHE A 198 0.83 -7.27 -21.58
C PHE A 198 1.99 -8.22 -21.86
N LEU A 199 1.78 -9.54 -21.82
CA LEU A 199 2.82 -10.54 -22.07
C LEU A 199 3.38 -10.43 -23.48
N GLN A 200 2.53 -10.19 -24.50
CA GLN A 200 3.00 -9.91 -25.86
C GLN A 200 3.87 -8.65 -25.90
N SER A 201 3.48 -7.61 -25.19
CA SER A 201 4.19 -6.35 -25.19
C SER A 201 5.58 -6.40 -24.53
N ILE A 202 5.77 -7.27 -23.53
CA ILE A 202 7.07 -7.50 -22.90
C ILE A 202 7.89 -8.58 -23.61
N GLY A 203 7.24 -9.52 -24.32
CA GLY A 203 7.92 -10.58 -25.10
C GLY A 203 8.40 -10.11 -26.47
N GLN A 204 7.78 -9.07 -27.04
CA GLN A 204 8.21 -8.41 -28.28
C GLN A 204 9.17 -7.25 -28.03
N GLY A 205 9.67 -7.13 -26.81
CA GLY A 205 10.63 -6.08 -26.46
C GLY A 205 11.72 -6.01 -27.53
N SER A 206 11.83 -4.88 -28.20
CA SER A 206 12.92 -4.60 -29.13
C SER A 206 14.23 -5.00 -28.42
N SER A 207 15.11 -5.64 -29.13
CA SER A 207 16.46 -6.01 -28.66
C SER A 207 17.32 -4.78 -28.29
N GLU A 208 16.73 -3.61 -28.24
CA GLU A 208 17.35 -2.34 -27.88
C GLU A 208 16.79 -1.82 -26.56
N ASP A 209 17.68 -1.64 -25.60
CA ASP A 209 17.42 -0.99 -24.31
C ASP A 209 16.76 0.37 -24.54
N PRO A 210 15.61 0.71 -23.89
CA PRO A 210 14.97 2.03 -23.99
C PRO A 210 15.93 3.20 -23.73
N LEU A 211 16.95 3.02 -22.90
CA LEU A 211 18.01 4.01 -22.68
C LEU A 211 18.87 4.21 -23.92
N VAL A 212 19.08 3.17 -24.73
CA VAL A 212 19.78 3.28 -26.02
C VAL A 212 18.92 4.00 -27.04
N GLU A 213 17.61 3.78 -27.03
CA GLU A 213 16.66 4.46 -27.93
C GLU A 213 16.53 5.95 -27.60
N ILE A 214 16.47 6.31 -26.31
CA ILE A 214 16.53 7.71 -25.85
C ILE A 214 17.85 8.34 -26.30
N ARG A 215 18.98 7.65 -26.14
CA ARG A 215 20.29 8.16 -26.55
C ARG A 215 20.40 8.36 -28.06
N LYS A 216 19.81 7.46 -28.85
CA LYS A 216 19.75 7.60 -30.32
C LYS A 216 18.90 8.81 -30.73
N THR A 217 17.77 9.03 -30.07
CA THR A 217 16.91 10.19 -30.33
C THR A 217 17.59 11.49 -29.93
N GLU A 218 18.30 11.54 -28.80
CA GLU A 218 19.12 12.70 -28.39
C GLU A 218 20.22 13.00 -29.42
N LEU A 219 20.93 11.98 -29.90
CA LEU A 219 21.97 12.15 -30.94
C LEU A 219 21.37 12.66 -32.24
N ALA A 220 20.25 12.12 -32.68
CA ALA A 220 19.55 12.56 -33.90
C ALA A 220 19.03 14.00 -33.81
N LEU A 221 18.62 14.44 -32.62
CA LEU A 221 18.25 15.86 -32.38
C LEU A 221 19.47 16.76 -32.44
N LYS A 222 20.59 16.32 -31.87
CA LYS A 222 21.84 17.09 -31.87
C LYS A 222 22.44 17.22 -33.25
N ASP A 223 22.35 16.19 -34.11
CA ASP A 223 22.75 16.24 -35.50
C ASP A 223 21.91 17.23 -36.28
N LYS A 224 20.57 17.28 -36.07
CA LYS A 224 19.69 18.26 -36.68
C LYS A 224 19.98 19.69 -36.24
N GLU A 225 20.35 19.93 -34.99
CA GLU A 225 20.80 21.24 -34.50
C GLU A 225 22.09 21.68 -35.19
N LEU A 226 23.05 20.78 -35.35
CA LEU A 226 24.32 21.05 -36.05
C LEU A 226 24.08 21.39 -37.53
N ASP A 227 23.21 20.66 -38.21
CA ASP A 227 22.81 20.94 -39.60
C ASP A 227 22.12 22.29 -39.74
N LEU A 228 21.24 22.65 -38.81
CA LEU A 228 20.58 23.96 -38.77
C LEU A 228 21.57 25.12 -38.58
N ASP A 229 22.55 24.94 -37.72
CA ASP A 229 23.58 25.95 -37.46
C ASP A 229 24.55 26.05 -38.61
N ALA A 230 24.92 24.96 -39.29
CA ALA A 230 25.70 24.96 -40.52
C ALA A 230 24.99 25.69 -41.64
N ASN A 231 23.66 25.44 -41.84
CA ASN A 231 22.87 26.14 -42.85
C ASN A 231 22.71 27.64 -42.55
N LYS A 232 22.55 28.02 -41.29
CA LYS A 232 22.53 29.44 -40.88
C LYS A 232 23.87 30.12 -41.11
N PHE A 233 24.98 29.41 -40.95
CA PHE A 233 26.32 29.93 -41.21
C PHE A 233 26.54 30.16 -42.69
N VAL A 234 26.16 29.23 -43.58
CA VAL A 234 26.21 29.36 -45.02
C VAL A 234 25.38 30.52 -45.53
N ALA A 235 24.10 30.61 -45.08
CA ALA A 235 23.20 31.72 -45.46
C ALA A 235 23.73 33.11 -45.03
N LYS A 236 24.46 33.19 -43.91
CA LYS A 236 25.10 34.40 -43.41
C LYS A 236 26.33 34.82 -44.22
N GLN A 237 27.02 33.86 -44.85
CA GLN A 237 28.14 34.13 -45.75
C GLN A 237 27.64 34.63 -47.12
N GLU A 238 26.58 34.03 -47.67
CA GLU A 238 25.94 34.47 -48.94
C GLU A 238 25.37 35.88 -48.86
N GLN A 239 24.92 36.34 -47.70
CA GLN A 239 24.46 37.73 -47.51
C GLN A 239 25.60 38.77 -47.39
N ARG A 240 26.86 38.31 -47.24
CA ARG A 240 28.01 39.20 -47.09
C ARG A 240 28.87 39.29 -48.37
N ALA A 241 28.57 38.51 -49.38
CA ALA A 241 29.19 38.56 -50.71
C ALA A 241 28.39 39.42 -51.70
#